data_ca452a438130e5ccfece99b8141e78b3
#
_entry.id   ca452a438130e5ccfece99b8141e78b3
#
_cell.length_a   1.000
_cell.length_b   1.000
_cell.length_c   1.000
_cell.angle_alpha   90.00
_cell.angle_beta   90.00
_cell.angle_gamma   90.00
#
_symmetry.space_group_name_H-M   'P 1'
#
loop_
_entity.id
_entity.type
_entity.pdbx_description
1 polymer ?
#
loop_
_entity_poly.entity_id
_entity_poly.type
_entity_poly.pdbx_seq_one_letter_code
_entity_poly.pdbx_strand_id
1 'polypeptide(L)'
;MLEDMSTALMTDLYEVTMLDAAIRSGVAQRRASFEVFARRLPPGRGYGVVAGPGRLAELLAHFQFSSDQIAYLASLGRFSDQLLEHLTMFRFEGEVWSYREGDFYLPGSPVLRVDCSFGAGLLLETLVLSVLNHDCAVASAAARMHDVAQGRHLIEMGGRRTHEEAAVAAARAAWLVGFDTTSNMEAGIRFNLPTAGTSAHAFTLAHDDEEAAFEAQIEAHGLATTLLV
;
A
#
# COMPACT_ATOMS: atom_id res chain seq x y z
N MET A 1 -9.05 6.07 -13.85
CA MET A 1 -10.32 6.06 -13.10
C MET A 1 -10.16 5.81 -11.60
N LEU A 2 -9.06 5.24 -11.11
CA LEU A 2 -8.70 5.19 -9.67
C LEU A 2 -7.78 6.37 -9.26
N GLU A 3 -7.13 7.03 -10.20
CA GLU A 3 -6.27 8.19 -9.97
C GLU A 3 -7.00 9.43 -9.43
N ASP A 4 -8.33 9.48 -9.55
CA ASP A 4 -9.16 10.60 -9.07
C ASP A 4 -9.85 10.35 -7.71
N MET A 5 -9.69 9.18 -7.11
CA MET A 5 -10.34 8.89 -5.83
C MET A 5 -9.43 9.24 -4.65
N SER A 6 -9.73 10.38 -4.04
CA SER A 6 -9.09 10.77 -2.78
C SER A 6 -9.23 9.69 -1.70
N THR A 7 -8.13 9.37 -1.03
CA THR A 7 -8.11 8.46 0.12
C THR A 7 -8.52 9.13 1.43
N ALA A 8 -8.90 10.41 1.42
CA ALA A 8 -9.10 11.21 2.62
C ALA A 8 -10.19 10.69 3.58
N LEU A 9 -11.21 9.99 3.06
CA LEU A 9 -12.21 9.32 3.89
C LEU A 9 -11.93 7.83 4.16
N MET A 10 -10.77 7.29 3.73
CA MET A 10 -10.30 5.97 4.16
C MET A 10 -9.69 6.08 5.57
N THR A 11 -10.48 6.58 6.50
CA THR A 11 -10.11 6.91 7.87
C THR A 11 -11.22 6.49 8.83
N ASP A 12 -10.92 6.45 10.11
CA ASP A 12 -11.90 6.16 11.14
C ASP A 12 -12.65 7.42 11.57
N LEU A 13 -13.91 7.26 11.95
CA LEU A 13 -14.75 8.37 12.39
C LEU A 13 -14.13 9.20 13.51
N TYR A 14 -13.41 8.55 14.43
CA TYR A 14 -12.83 9.24 15.58
C TYR A 14 -11.78 10.29 15.19
N GLU A 15 -11.06 10.10 14.09
CA GLU A 15 -10.08 11.08 13.59
C GLU A 15 -10.76 12.38 13.18
N VAL A 16 -11.91 12.28 12.49
CA VAL A 16 -12.71 13.44 12.08
C VAL A 16 -13.36 14.13 13.29
N THR A 17 -13.88 13.35 14.25
CA THR A 17 -14.49 13.92 15.46
C THR A 17 -13.45 14.56 16.38
N MET A 18 -12.25 13.97 16.51
CA MET A 18 -11.15 14.58 17.25
C MET A 18 -10.67 15.88 16.58
N LEU A 19 -10.60 15.90 15.25
CA LEU A 19 -10.24 17.11 14.52
C LEU A 19 -11.26 18.23 14.74
N ASP A 20 -12.57 17.94 14.71
CA ASP A 20 -13.61 18.93 15.01
C ASP A 20 -13.43 19.52 16.43
N ALA A 21 -13.17 18.66 17.41
CA ALA A 21 -12.88 19.08 18.78
C ALA A 21 -11.59 19.90 18.88
N ALA A 22 -10.54 19.51 18.16
CA ALA A 22 -9.26 20.21 18.15
C ALA A 22 -9.36 21.60 17.50
N ILE A 23 -10.16 21.76 16.46
CA ILE A 23 -10.44 23.05 15.83
C ILE A 23 -11.16 23.95 16.83
N ARG A 24 -12.25 23.49 17.44
CA ARG A 24 -13.05 24.25 18.42
C ARG A 24 -12.25 24.66 19.67
N SER A 25 -11.32 23.82 20.12
CA SER A 25 -10.46 24.10 21.27
C SER A 25 -9.21 24.91 20.93
N GLY A 26 -8.95 25.16 19.63
CA GLY A 26 -7.79 25.93 19.17
C GLY A 26 -6.47 25.17 19.19
N VAL A 27 -6.47 23.83 19.36
CA VAL A 27 -5.24 23.03 19.39
C VAL A 27 -4.87 22.43 18.04
N ALA A 28 -5.76 22.46 17.06
CA ALA A 28 -5.54 21.83 15.74
C ALA A 28 -4.26 22.35 15.03
N GLN A 29 -3.89 23.61 15.25
CA GLN A 29 -2.73 24.24 14.61
C GLN A 29 -1.42 24.10 15.41
N ARG A 30 -1.44 23.44 16.55
CA ARG A 30 -0.21 23.19 17.32
C ARG A 30 0.72 22.28 16.53
N ARG A 31 2.01 22.57 16.54
CA ARG A 31 3.02 21.68 15.97
C ARG A 31 3.07 20.36 16.74
N ALA A 32 3.14 19.27 16.00
CA ALA A 32 3.23 17.93 16.55
C ALA A 32 4.16 17.07 15.70
N SER A 33 4.80 16.08 16.33
CA SER A 33 5.55 15.04 15.67
C SER A 33 4.87 13.70 15.94
N PHE A 34 4.54 12.97 14.90
CA PHE A 34 3.96 11.64 14.99
C PHE A 34 4.98 10.62 14.49
N GLU A 35 5.16 9.56 15.26
CA GLU A 35 6.11 8.49 14.91
C GLU A 35 5.40 7.18 14.67
N VAL A 36 5.81 6.48 13.61
CA VAL A 36 5.33 5.13 13.28
C VAL A 36 6.41 4.12 13.65
N PHE A 37 6.04 3.16 14.46
CA PHE A 37 6.92 2.07 14.87
C PHE A 37 6.13 0.76 15.07
N ALA A 38 6.79 -0.37 14.87
CA ALA A 38 6.21 -1.66 15.21
C ALA A 38 6.30 -1.88 16.71
N ARG A 39 5.16 -2.06 17.39
CA ARG A 39 5.13 -2.39 18.83
C ARG A 39 5.76 -3.75 19.10
N ARG A 40 5.55 -4.69 18.20
CA ARG A 40 6.08 -6.07 18.22
C ARG A 40 6.12 -6.63 16.82
N LEU A 41 6.95 -7.61 16.60
CA LEU A 41 6.96 -8.41 15.38
C LEU A 41 6.24 -9.76 15.63
N PRO A 42 5.79 -10.46 14.59
CA PRO A 42 5.26 -11.81 14.73
C PRO A 42 6.26 -12.74 15.40
N PRO A 43 5.81 -13.78 16.13
CA PRO A 43 6.69 -14.76 16.76
C PRO A 43 7.70 -15.35 15.76
N GLY A 44 8.94 -15.50 16.19
CA GLY A 44 10.03 -16.03 15.37
C GLY A 44 10.65 -15.03 14.38
N ARG A 45 10.17 -13.77 14.34
CA ARG A 45 10.75 -12.71 13.50
C ARG A 45 11.59 -11.75 14.33
N GLY A 46 12.90 -11.68 14.05
CA GLY A 46 13.83 -10.79 14.77
C GLY A 46 13.87 -9.36 14.19
N TYR A 47 13.45 -9.16 12.95
CA TYR A 47 13.44 -7.87 12.26
C TYR A 47 12.28 -7.76 11.27
N GLY A 48 11.95 -6.53 10.90
CA GLY A 48 11.09 -6.21 9.77
C GLY A 48 11.87 -5.48 8.68
N VAL A 49 11.25 -5.33 7.51
CA VAL A 49 11.79 -4.59 6.36
C VAL A 49 10.84 -3.46 6.03
N VAL A 50 11.38 -2.25 5.87
CA VAL A 50 10.60 -1.05 5.53
C VAL A 50 10.15 -1.10 4.08
N ALA A 51 8.85 -0.94 3.87
CA ALA A 51 8.24 -0.68 2.58
C ALA A 51 7.01 0.21 2.76
N GLY A 52 6.63 0.94 1.72
CA GLY A 52 5.46 1.81 1.74
C GLY A 52 5.73 3.31 1.73
N PRO A 53 6.89 3.83 2.22
CA PRO A 53 7.15 5.27 2.18
C PRO A 53 7.01 5.90 0.79
N GLY A 54 7.50 5.23 -0.27
CA GLY A 54 7.36 5.74 -1.64
C GLY A 54 5.90 5.85 -2.07
N ARG A 55 5.09 4.81 -1.82
CA ARG A 55 3.66 4.82 -2.12
C ARG A 55 2.89 5.83 -1.25
N LEU A 56 3.29 5.97 0.02
CA LEU A 56 2.71 6.97 0.92
C LEU A 56 2.96 8.39 0.41
N ALA A 57 4.14 8.72 -0.08
CA ALA A 57 4.45 10.03 -0.62
C ALA A 57 3.52 10.41 -1.80
N GLU A 58 3.23 9.47 -2.70
CA GLU A 58 2.28 9.67 -3.79
C GLU A 58 0.85 9.91 -3.27
N LEU A 59 0.41 9.13 -2.27
CA LEU A 59 -0.91 9.29 -1.66
C LEU A 59 -1.05 10.63 -0.92
N LEU A 60 0.00 11.08 -0.23
CA LEU A 60 0.00 12.37 0.47
C LEU A 60 -0.04 13.56 -0.50
N ALA A 61 0.62 13.46 -1.66
CA ALA A 61 0.58 14.50 -2.68
C ALA A 61 -0.85 14.76 -3.22
N HIS A 62 -1.71 13.73 -3.16
CA HIS A 62 -3.11 13.79 -3.63
C HIS A 62 -4.13 13.76 -2.48
N PHE A 63 -3.69 13.86 -1.22
CA PHE A 63 -4.57 13.80 -0.07
C PHE A 63 -5.38 15.09 0.07
N GLN A 64 -6.64 15.03 -0.33
CA GLN A 64 -7.59 16.14 -0.28
C GLN A 64 -9.02 15.62 -0.22
N PHE A 65 -9.93 16.41 0.32
CA PHE A 65 -11.35 16.05 0.35
C PHE A 65 -12.06 16.55 -0.90
N SER A 66 -12.81 15.67 -1.56
CA SER A 66 -13.65 16.05 -2.69
C SER A 66 -14.93 16.75 -2.23
N SER A 67 -15.61 17.47 -3.15
CA SER A 67 -16.91 18.08 -2.87
C SER A 67 -17.96 17.07 -2.39
N ASP A 68 -17.97 15.87 -2.95
CA ASP A 68 -18.91 14.82 -2.59
C ASP A 68 -18.63 14.28 -1.19
N GLN A 69 -17.34 14.15 -0.80
CA GLN A 69 -16.93 13.76 0.53
C GLN A 69 -17.33 14.82 1.57
N ILE A 70 -17.16 16.10 1.27
CA ILE A 70 -17.61 17.21 2.13
C ILE A 70 -19.13 17.22 2.25
N ALA A 71 -19.87 17.05 1.16
CA ALA A 71 -21.32 16.98 1.15
C ALA A 71 -21.83 15.79 2.01
N TYR A 72 -21.16 14.63 1.90
CA TYR A 72 -21.45 13.48 2.76
C TYR A 72 -21.26 13.80 4.24
N LEU A 73 -20.13 14.38 4.63
CA LEU A 73 -19.85 14.76 6.02
C LEU A 73 -20.90 15.78 6.54
N ALA A 74 -21.27 16.76 5.73
CA ALA A 74 -22.29 17.75 6.06
C ALA A 74 -23.67 17.08 6.27
N SER A 75 -24.02 16.10 5.44
CA SER A 75 -25.31 15.38 5.54
C SER A 75 -25.50 14.61 6.85
N LEU A 76 -24.39 14.27 7.53
CA LEU A 76 -24.44 13.59 8.83
C LEU A 76 -24.95 14.49 9.98
N GLY A 77 -24.97 15.81 9.80
CA GLY A 77 -25.53 16.79 10.73
C GLY A 77 -24.86 16.86 12.12
N ARG A 78 -23.64 16.34 12.26
CA ARG A 78 -22.91 16.25 13.54
C ARG A 78 -21.58 16.96 13.57
N PHE A 79 -21.13 17.49 12.45
CA PHE A 79 -19.86 18.22 12.32
C PHE A 79 -20.10 19.73 12.25
N SER A 80 -19.13 20.50 12.74
CA SER A 80 -19.20 21.96 12.68
C SER A 80 -18.91 22.49 11.27
N ASP A 81 -19.48 23.66 10.96
CA ASP A 81 -19.17 24.38 9.74
C ASP A 81 -17.67 24.69 9.63
N GLN A 82 -17.01 24.99 10.76
CA GLN A 82 -15.57 25.22 10.82
C GLN A 82 -14.75 24.00 10.39
N LEU A 83 -15.16 22.79 10.78
CA LEU A 83 -14.53 21.56 10.31
C LEU A 83 -14.71 21.39 8.81
N LEU A 84 -15.94 21.54 8.30
CA LEU A 84 -16.25 21.36 6.88
C LEU A 84 -15.47 22.34 6.00
N GLU A 85 -15.37 23.60 6.42
CA GLU A 85 -14.55 24.61 5.76
C GLU A 85 -13.05 24.22 5.81
N HIS A 86 -12.54 23.81 6.96
CA HIS A 86 -11.17 23.33 7.12
C HIS A 86 -10.84 22.18 6.18
N LEU A 87 -11.69 21.16 6.11
CA LEU A 87 -11.50 19.99 5.24
C LEU A 87 -11.56 20.35 3.74
N THR A 88 -12.44 21.28 3.35
CA THR A 88 -12.53 21.78 1.98
C THR A 88 -11.20 22.40 1.50
N MET A 89 -10.54 23.12 2.38
CA MET A 89 -9.28 23.80 2.09
C MET A 89 -8.05 22.95 2.40
N PHE A 90 -8.24 21.78 3.00
CA PHE A 90 -7.13 20.97 3.51
C PHE A 90 -6.15 20.59 2.41
N ARG A 91 -4.89 20.85 2.67
CA ARG A 91 -3.73 20.31 1.96
C ARG A 91 -2.70 19.92 3.01
N PHE A 92 -2.02 18.82 2.79
CA PHE A 92 -0.96 18.42 3.69
C PHE A 92 0.21 19.40 3.60
N GLU A 93 0.51 20.02 4.72
CA GLU A 93 1.68 20.88 4.94
C GLU A 93 2.48 20.33 6.10
N GLY A 94 3.67 19.80 5.82
CA GLY A 94 4.51 19.18 6.82
C GLY A 94 5.70 18.47 6.22
N GLU A 95 6.50 17.86 7.09
CA GLU A 95 7.67 17.09 6.70
C GLU A 95 7.46 15.62 7.06
N VAL A 96 7.88 14.72 6.15
CA VAL A 96 7.87 13.28 6.38
C VAL A 96 9.29 12.76 6.28
N TRP A 97 9.73 12.13 7.34
CA TRP A 97 11.04 11.49 7.44
C TRP A 97 10.84 9.99 7.59
N SER A 98 11.57 9.18 6.83
CA SER A 98 11.46 7.73 6.91
C SER A 98 12.80 7.05 6.73
N TYR A 99 12.88 5.81 7.21
CA TYR A 99 13.91 4.88 6.74
C TYR A 99 13.72 4.65 5.24
N ARG A 100 14.80 4.24 4.57
CA ARG A 100 14.71 3.86 3.15
C ARG A 100 13.94 2.56 3.00
N GLU A 101 13.20 2.44 1.91
CA GLU A 101 12.61 1.16 1.57
C GLU A 101 13.71 0.11 1.36
N GLY A 102 13.51 -1.07 1.96
CA GLY A 102 14.53 -2.12 2.03
C GLY A 102 15.37 -2.12 3.32
N ASP A 103 15.41 -1.04 4.10
CA ASP A 103 16.11 -1.01 5.38
C ASP A 103 15.44 -1.94 6.40
N PHE A 104 16.24 -2.48 7.31
CA PHE A 104 15.75 -3.28 8.42
C PHE A 104 15.29 -2.42 9.60
N TYR A 105 14.27 -2.86 10.30
CA TYR A 105 13.85 -2.26 11.55
C TYR A 105 13.62 -3.28 12.66
N LEU A 106 13.78 -2.84 13.89
CA LEU A 106 13.50 -3.60 15.10
C LEU A 106 12.20 -3.08 15.77
N PRO A 107 11.55 -3.87 16.64
CA PRO A 107 10.45 -3.35 17.45
C PRO A 107 10.84 -2.08 18.20
N GLY A 108 9.96 -1.08 18.16
CA GLY A 108 10.21 0.23 18.77
C GLY A 108 11.06 1.20 17.95
N SER A 109 11.64 0.78 16.80
CA SER A 109 12.32 1.71 15.90
C SER A 109 11.33 2.63 15.21
N PRO A 110 11.46 3.98 15.30
CA PRO A 110 10.61 4.92 14.56
C PRO A 110 10.99 4.87 13.07
N VAL A 111 10.25 4.10 12.29
CA VAL A 111 10.52 3.90 10.85
C VAL A 111 10.06 5.06 9.99
N LEU A 112 9.11 5.85 10.49
CA LEU A 112 8.63 7.05 9.84
C LEU A 112 8.21 8.08 10.89
N ARG A 113 8.45 9.37 10.61
CA ARG A 113 8.03 10.51 11.41
C ARG A 113 7.33 11.54 10.52
N VAL A 114 6.23 12.07 11.00
CA VAL A 114 5.48 13.16 10.36
C VAL A 114 5.52 14.37 11.30
N ASP A 115 6.14 15.45 10.86
CA ASP A 115 6.17 16.74 11.56
C ASP A 115 5.17 17.69 10.88
N CYS A 116 4.06 17.97 11.53
CA CYS A 116 2.96 18.76 10.96
C CYS A 116 2.14 19.47 12.04
N SER A 117 0.99 20.08 11.67
CA SER A 117 0.00 20.49 12.65
C SER A 117 -0.67 19.27 13.28
N PHE A 118 -1.10 19.38 14.53
CA PHE A 118 -1.79 18.31 15.24
C PHE A 118 -3.02 17.82 14.48
N GLY A 119 -3.81 18.76 13.93
CA GLY A 119 -5.00 18.41 13.13
C GLY A 119 -4.67 17.65 11.84
N ALA A 120 -3.58 17.99 11.15
CA ALA A 120 -3.13 17.24 9.98
C ALA A 120 -2.71 15.82 10.36
N GLY A 121 -1.96 15.67 11.45
CA GLY A 121 -1.54 14.34 11.92
C GLY A 121 -2.70 13.43 12.27
N LEU A 122 -3.79 13.95 12.85
CA LEU A 122 -5.01 13.18 13.11
C LEU A 122 -5.61 12.61 11.83
N LEU A 123 -5.71 13.42 10.77
CA LEU A 123 -6.28 12.97 9.49
C LEU A 123 -5.43 11.92 8.77
N LEU A 124 -4.11 11.92 9.01
CA LEU A 124 -3.19 11.03 8.30
C LEU A 124 -2.97 9.69 9.00
N GLU A 125 -3.38 9.55 10.25
CA GLU A 125 -3.05 8.39 11.09
C GLU A 125 -3.40 7.07 10.40
N THR A 126 -4.66 6.86 10.04
CA THR A 126 -5.11 5.61 9.42
C THR A 126 -4.42 5.35 8.08
N LEU A 127 -4.28 6.36 7.23
CA LEU A 127 -3.61 6.20 5.94
C LEU A 127 -2.15 5.75 6.13
N VAL A 128 -1.40 6.45 6.95
CA VAL A 128 0.03 6.16 7.20
C VAL A 128 0.19 4.76 7.77
N LEU A 129 -0.60 4.42 8.78
CA LEU A 129 -0.52 3.12 9.45
C LEU A 129 -0.94 1.97 8.52
N SER A 130 -2.01 2.13 7.73
CA SER A 130 -2.49 1.09 6.82
C SER A 130 -1.47 0.77 5.73
N VAL A 131 -0.86 1.80 5.13
CA VAL A 131 0.18 1.64 4.11
C VAL A 131 1.39 0.92 4.68
N LEU A 132 1.97 1.44 5.76
CA LEU A 132 3.20 0.87 6.31
C LEU A 132 2.99 -0.53 6.90
N ASN A 133 1.85 -0.76 7.58
CA ASN A 133 1.56 -2.07 8.15
C ASN A 133 1.49 -3.15 7.08
N HIS A 134 0.76 -2.89 5.98
CA HIS A 134 0.62 -3.83 4.87
C HIS A 134 1.96 -4.05 4.14
N ASP A 135 2.56 -2.97 3.66
CA ASP A 135 3.73 -3.05 2.79
C ASP A 135 4.97 -3.60 3.54
N CYS A 136 5.19 -3.17 4.80
CA CYS A 136 6.26 -3.72 5.63
C CYS A 136 6.05 -5.21 5.95
N ALA A 137 4.80 -5.65 6.17
CA ALA A 137 4.51 -7.05 6.45
C ALA A 137 4.84 -7.94 5.24
N VAL A 138 4.43 -7.52 4.03
CA VAL A 138 4.73 -8.22 2.78
C VAL A 138 6.22 -8.22 2.50
N ALA A 139 6.89 -7.07 2.51
CA ALA A 139 8.33 -6.96 2.29
C ALA A 139 9.12 -7.81 3.29
N SER A 140 8.74 -7.81 4.57
CA SER A 140 9.39 -8.63 5.59
C SER A 140 9.21 -10.14 5.38
N ALA A 141 8.11 -10.58 4.82
CA ALA A 141 7.91 -11.97 4.43
C ALA A 141 8.71 -12.32 3.17
N ALA A 142 8.63 -11.48 2.15
CA ALA A 142 9.31 -11.65 0.88
C ALA A 142 10.84 -11.67 1.02
N ALA A 143 11.42 -10.80 1.86
CA ALA A 143 12.86 -10.77 2.14
C ALA A 143 13.37 -12.13 2.65
N ARG A 144 12.60 -12.80 3.51
CA ARG A 144 12.98 -14.14 4.00
C ARG A 144 12.87 -15.22 2.93
N MET A 145 11.92 -15.09 2.02
CA MET A 145 11.82 -15.98 0.86
C MET A 145 13.02 -15.77 -0.08
N HIS A 146 13.40 -14.52 -0.30
CA HIS A 146 14.57 -14.18 -1.11
C HIS A 146 15.85 -14.76 -0.48
N ASP A 147 16.06 -14.61 0.82
CA ASP A 147 17.25 -15.15 1.51
C ASP A 147 17.42 -16.66 1.31
N VAL A 148 16.32 -17.42 1.37
CA VAL A 148 16.38 -18.89 1.22
C VAL A 148 16.35 -19.35 -0.23
N ALA A 149 16.00 -18.47 -1.16
CA ALA A 149 15.96 -18.80 -2.59
C ALA A 149 17.36 -19.03 -3.21
N GLN A 150 18.41 -18.49 -2.59
CA GLN A 150 19.80 -18.69 -3.03
C GLN A 150 20.02 -18.38 -4.51
N GLY A 151 19.50 -17.24 -4.96
CA GLY A 151 19.64 -16.77 -6.35
C GLY A 151 18.69 -17.44 -7.36
N ARG A 152 17.71 -18.23 -6.90
CA ARG A 152 16.64 -18.70 -7.78
C ARG A 152 15.70 -17.57 -8.13
N HIS A 153 15.20 -17.59 -9.37
CA HIS A 153 14.20 -16.62 -9.84
C HIS A 153 12.92 -16.71 -9.02
N LEU A 154 12.49 -15.56 -8.48
CA LEU A 154 11.30 -15.44 -7.66
C LEU A 154 10.21 -14.66 -8.41
N ILE A 155 9.00 -15.24 -8.47
CA ILE A 155 7.82 -14.62 -9.08
C ILE A 155 6.77 -14.39 -7.99
N GLU A 156 6.32 -13.16 -7.85
CA GLU A 156 5.18 -12.85 -6.99
C GLU A 156 3.88 -13.24 -7.70
N MET A 157 3.07 -14.11 -7.10
CA MET A 157 1.81 -14.62 -7.67
C MET A 157 0.63 -14.58 -6.67
N GLY A 158 0.66 -13.66 -5.72
CA GLY A 158 -0.29 -13.56 -4.61
C GLY A 158 -1.64 -12.91 -4.95
N GLY A 159 -1.89 -12.53 -6.18
CA GLY A 159 -3.06 -11.75 -6.60
C GLY A 159 -4.43 -12.35 -6.25
N ARG A 160 -4.52 -13.68 -6.00
CA ARG A 160 -5.74 -14.35 -5.56
C ARG A 160 -5.82 -14.57 -4.04
N ARG A 161 -4.93 -13.95 -3.25
CA ARG A 161 -4.79 -14.18 -1.79
C ARG A 161 -5.14 -12.95 -0.95
N THR A 162 -5.47 -11.85 -1.61
CA THR A 162 -5.87 -10.59 -0.99
C THR A 162 -6.82 -9.85 -1.94
N HIS A 163 -7.31 -8.66 -1.55
CA HIS A 163 -8.10 -7.85 -2.48
C HIS A 163 -7.20 -7.20 -3.55
N GLU A 164 -7.78 -6.78 -4.64
CA GLU A 164 -7.10 -6.40 -5.89
C GLU A 164 -6.07 -5.28 -5.70
N GLU A 165 -6.40 -4.20 -5.00
CA GLU A 165 -5.46 -3.09 -4.76
C GLU A 165 -4.33 -3.47 -3.80
N ALA A 166 -4.62 -4.29 -2.79
CA ALA A 166 -3.58 -4.81 -1.91
C ALA A 166 -2.64 -5.77 -2.66
N ALA A 167 -3.12 -6.50 -3.67
CA ALA A 167 -2.27 -7.34 -4.50
C ALA A 167 -1.26 -6.51 -5.32
N VAL A 168 -1.67 -5.35 -5.83
CA VAL A 168 -0.79 -4.41 -6.54
C VAL A 168 0.30 -3.88 -5.60
N ALA A 169 -0.08 -3.46 -4.40
CA ALA A 169 0.87 -3.01 -3.38
C ALA A 169 1.81 -4.14 -2.92
N ALA A 170 1.30 -5.37 -2.76
CA ALA A 170 2.10 -6.54 -2.39
C ALA A 170 3.15 -6.89 -3.43
N ALA A 171 2.81 -6.82 -4.72
CA ALA A 171 3.76 -7.04 -5.81
C ALA A 171 4.94 -6.06 -5.74
N ARG A 172 4.67 -4.77 -5.52
CA ARG A 172 5.71 -3.76 -5.32
C ARG A 172 6.58 -4.05 -4.10
N ALA A 173 5.96 -4.38 -2.96
CA ALA A 173 6.68 -4.65 -1.72
C ALA A 173 7.58 -5.90 -1.82
N ALA A 174 7.16 -6.93 -2.56
CA ALA A 174 7.97 -8.11 -2.83
C ALA A 174 9.15 -7.79 -3.77
N TRP A 175 8.90 -6.99 -4.81
CA TRP A 175 9.95 -6.56 -5.74
C TRP A 175 11.06 -5.74 -5.05
N LEU A 176 10.70 -4.86 -4.13
CA LEU A 176 11.66 -4.04 -3.36
C LEU A 176 12.72 -4.87 -2.61
N VAL A 177 12.42 -6.10 -2.29
CA VAL A 177 13.29 -6.99 -1.50
C VAL A 177 13.83 -8.18 -2.30
N GLY A 178 13.77 -8.11 -3.66
CA GLY A 178 14.48 -9.02 -4.52
C GLY A 178 13.64 -10.09 -5.21
N PHE A 179 12.31 -9.97 -5.27
CA PHE A 179 11.53 -10.73 -6.24
C PHE A 179 11.81 -10.18 -7.64
N ASP A 180 12.02 -11.06 -8.61
CA ASP A 180 12.45 -10.69 -9.95
C ASP A 180 11.30 -10.20 -10.83
N THR A 181 10.12 -10.80 -10.66
CA THR A 181 8.93 -10.53 -11.48
C THR A 181 7.64 -10.64 -10.66
N THR A 182 6.55 -10.15 -11.23
CA THR A 182 5.20 -10.36 -10.70
C THR A 182 4.25 -10.86 -11.78
N SER A 183 3.23 -11.59 -11.39
CA SER A 183 2.12 -11.94 -12.30
C SER A 183 1.04 -10.86 -12.38
N ASN A 184 1.14 -9.80 -11.57
CA ASN A 184 0.16 -8.73 -11.49
C ASN A 184 0.43 -7.67 -12.58
N MET A 185 -0.43 -7.64 -13.60
CA MET A 185 -0.28 -6.72 -14.75
C MET A 185 -0.41 -5.25 -14.34
N GLU A 186 -1.29 -4.93 -13.38
CA GLU A 186 -1.47 -3.57 -12.90
C GLU A 186 -0.23 -3.08 -12.12
N ALA A 187 0.40 -3.94 -11.33
CA ALA A 187 1.68 -3.61 -10.70
C ALA A 187 2.79 -3.42 -11.74
N GLY A 188 2.75 -4.20 -12.82
CA GLY A 188 3.67 -4.05 -13.96
C GLY A 188 3.63 -2.65 -14.53
N ILE A 189 2.45 -2.10 -14.82
CA ILE A 189 2.31 -0.76 -15.41
C ILE A 189 2.54 0.36 -14.38
N ARG A 190 1.96 0.26 -13.16
CA ARG A 190 2.08 1.32 -12.14
C ARG A 190 3.51 1.54 -11.65
N PHE A 191 4.25 0.46 -11.50
CA PHE A 191 5.60 0.51 -10.90
C PHE A 191 6.70 0.08 -11.85
N ASN A 192 6.38 -0.11 -13.14
CA ASN A 192 7.31 -0.56 -14.17
C ASN A 192 8.06 -1.85 -13.76
N LEU A 193 7.31 -2.83 -13.23
CA LEU A 193 7.87 -4.11 -12.81
C LEU A 193 7.87 -5.11 -13.96
N PRO A 194 8.92 -5.95 -14.07
CA PRO A 194 8.89 -7.08 -14.99
C PRO A 194 7.74 -8.03 -14.66
N THR A 195 7.04 -8.50 -15.67
CA THR A 195 5.91 -9.42 -15.49
C THR A 195 6.24 -10.81 -16.02
N ALA A 196 5.77 -11.84 -15.32
CA ALA A 196 5.86 -13.23 -15.73
C ALA A 196 4.62 -14.00 -15.26
N GLY A 197 4.34 -15.12 -15.92
CA GLY A 197 3.21 -15.95 -15.56
C GLY A 197 3.29 -17.31 -16.22
N THR A 198 2.30 -18.13 -15.89
CA THR A 198 2.08 -19.46 -16.48
C THR A 198 0.68 -19.51 -17.09
N SER A 199 0.20 -20.69 -17.42
CA SER A 199 -1.20 -20.91 -17.80
C SER A 199 -2.05 -21.32 -16.57
N ALA A 200 -3.34 -21.52 -16.81
CA ALA A 200 -4.26 -22.09 -15.82
C ALA A 200 -4.84 -23.42 -16.38
N HIS A 201 -5.22 -24.33 -15.48
CA HIS A 201 -5.83 -25.60 -15.84
C HIS A 201 -7.06 -25.47 -16.77
N ALA A 202 -7.80 -24.33 -16.67
CA ALA A 202 -8.91 -24.05 -17.57
C ALA A 202 -8.49 -24.00 -19.06
N PHE A 203 -7.27 -23.52 -19.33
CA PHE A 203 -6.74 -23.50 -20.69
C PHE A 203 -6.45 -24.93 -21.20
N THR A 204 -5.77 -25.72 -20.36
CA THR A 204 -5.49 -27.14 -20.69
C THR A 204 -6.78 -27.94 -20.89
N LEU A 205 -7.77 -27.77 -20.01
CA LEU A 205 -9.07 -28.47 -20.08
C LEU A 205 -9.95 -28.04 -21.27
N ALA A 206 -9.64 -26.95 -21.94
CA ALA A 206 -10.36 -26.50 -23.14
C ALA A 206 -9.84 -27.15 -24.42
N HIS A 207 -8.72 -27.89 -24.36
CA HIS A 207 -8.14 -28.65 -25.49
C HIS A 207 -8.46 -30.14 -25.36
N ASP A 208 -8.28 -30.85 -26.45
CA ASP A 208 -8.56 -32.31 -26.51
C ASP A 208 -7.61 -33.10 -25.60
N ASP A 209 -6.38 -32.62 -25.47
CA ASP A 209 -5.37 -33.16 -24.55
C ASP A 209 -4.36 -32.05 -24.11
N GLU A 210 -3.47 -32.44 -23.21
CA GLU A 210 -2.48 -31.54 -22.63
C GLU A 210 -1.39 -31.11 -23.62
N GLU A 211 -1.01 -32.02 -24.54
CA GLU A 211 -0.01 -31.77 -25.57
C GLU A 211 -0.50 -30.68 -26.54
N ALA A 212 -1.73 -30.75 -26.99
CA ALA A 212 -2.35 -29.74 -27.85
C ALA A 212 -2.42 -28.37 -27.18
N ALA A 213 -2.70 -28.32 -25.86
CA ALA A 213 -2.68 -27.07 -25.08
C ALA A 213 -1.28 -26.47 -25.01
N PHE A 214 -0.26 -27.30 -24.79
CA PHE A 214 1.12 -26.84 -24.69
C PHE A 214 1.66 -26.35 -26.03
N GLU A 215 1.37 -27.09 -27.12
CA GLU A 215 1.74 -26.68 -28.47
C GLU A 215 1.12 -25.33 -28.85
N ALA A 216 -0.17 -25.15 -28.58
CA ALA A 216 -0.85 -23.86 -28.82
C ALA A 216 -0.23 -22.70 -28.04
N GLN A 217 0.19 -22.92 -26.80
CA GLN A 217 0.82 -21.91 -25.98
C GLN A 217 2.23 -21.59 -26.46
N ILE A 218 3.01 -22.59 -26.87
CA ILE A 218 4.36 -22.40 -27.44
C ILE A 218 4.28 -21.69 -28.78
N GLU A 219 3.30 -22.04 -29.64
CA GLU A 219 3.07 -21.37 -30.91
C GLU A 219 2.77 -19.87 -30.73
N ALA A 220 1.95 -19.54 -29.72
CA ALA A 220 1.55 -18.16 -29.43
C ALA A 220 2.67 -17.33 -28.80
N HIS A 221 3.50 -17.90 -27.93
CA HIS A 221 4.44 -17.17 -27.08
C HIS A 221 5.91 -17.60 -27.19
N GLY A 222 6.21 -18.60 -28.01
CA GLY A 222 7.56 -19.08 -28.24
C GLY A 222 8.19 -19.84 -27.07
N LEU A 223 9.51 -20.00 -27.13
CA LEU A 223 10.28 -20.77 -26.15
C LEU A 223 10.38 -20.16 -24.75
N ALA A 224 9.94 -18.92 -24.58
CA ALA A 224 9.86 -18.27 -23.26
C ALA A 224 8.59 -18.65 -22.47
N THR A 225 7.76 -19.52 -23.03
CA THR A 225 6.52 -20.01 -22.40
C THR A 225 6.83 -20.86 -21.17
N THR A 226 6.14 -20.59 -20.06
CA THR A 226 6.15 -21.46 -18.87
C THR A 226 4.89 -22.32 -18.90
N LEU A 227 5.07 -23.61 -19.09
CA LEU A 227 3.98 -24.59 -19.11
C LEU A 227 3.58 -24.97 -17.68
N LEU A 228 2.28 -25.16 -17.47
CA LEU A 228 1.71 -25.66 -16.22
C LEU A 228 1.43 -27.14 -16.38
N VAL A 229 2.12 -27.98 -15.63
CA VAL A 229 1.97 -29.44 -15.57
C VAL A 229 1.40 -29.85 -14.22
#